data_3775321a35b2d837ba9965e39c55ec1d
#
_entry.id   3775321a35b2d837ba9965e39c55ec1d
#
_cell.length_a   1.000
_cell.length_b   1.000
_cell.length_c   1.000
_cell.angle_alpha   90.00
_cell.angle_beta   90.00
_cell.angle_gamma   90.00
#
_symmetry.space_group_name_H-M   'P 1'
#
loop_
_entity.id
_entity.type
_entity.pdbx_description
1 polymer ?
#
loop_
_entity_poly.entity_id
_entity_poly.type
_entity_poly.pdbx_seq_one_letter_code
_entity_poly.pdbx_strand_id
1 'polypeptide(L)'
;MLKGKTVVLGVTGSIAAYKIANLASMLSKLHAEIHVLMTENATNFINPITFETLTGNKCLVDTFDRNFQYSVEHVALAKKADVVLIAPASANVIGKIANGIADDMLTTTVMACTCHKIISPAMNTNMFNNPIVQDNIEKLKRFGMEVIQPDTGMLACKDIGAGKLPSEEVLLDYILKEIRFKKDLAGKKVLVTAGPTVEAVDPVRYITNRSTGKMGYAIAKIASLRGADVTLVSGPVSIEPPRFVNVINVESAEEMFNEVSSKADSMDIIIKAAAVADYTPVSVADEKIKKKDGDMSIPLKRTKDILKYLGENKKENQFICGFSMETENLLENSKKKLEKKNVDMIVANNVKVEGAGFGVDTNVVTLITKDGYKELPQMSKEDVAVAILDAIINSENKVC
;
A
#
# COMPACT_ATOMS: atom_id res chain seq x y z
N MET A 1 -1.04 12.68 9.99
CA MET A 1 -0.51 11.36 9.53
C MET A 1 1.02 11.38 9.51
N LEU A 2 1.69 12.43 8.99
CA LEU A 2 3.16 12.56 8.95
C LEU A 2 3.70 13.65 9.89
N LYS A 3 2.98 14.00 10.96
CA LYS A 3 3.43 15.01 11.93
C LYS A 3 4.76 14.59 12.56
N GLY A 4 5.74 15.51 12.53
CA GLY A 4 7.11 15.27 13.03
C GLY A 4 8.02 14.50 12.06
N LYS A 5 7.55 14.26 10.80
CA LYS A 5 8.35 13.68 9.72
C LYS A 5 8.82 14.76 8.76
N THR A 6 10.10 14.70 8.39
CA THR A 6 10.74 15.62 7.45
C THR A 6 10.98 14.94 6.11
N VAL A 7 10.41 15.50 5.05
CA VAL A 7 10.57 15.06 3.66
C VAL A 7 11.40 16.06 2.90
N VAL A 8 12.47 15.62 2.27
CA VAL A 8 13.28 16.44 1.36
C VAL A 8 12.92 16.08 -0.08
N LEU A 9 12.48 17.09 -0.84
CA LEU A 9 12.16 16.96 -2.26
C LEU A 9 13.26 17.58 -3.09
N GLY A 10 13.94 16.79 -3.89
CA GLY A 10 14.93 17.22 -4.87
C GLY A 10 14.29 17.40 -6.25
N VAL A 11 14.23 18.63 -6.75
CA VAL A 11 13.62 18.97 -8.03
C VAL A 11 14.70 19.31 -9.04
N THR A 12 14.70 18.62 -10.19
CA THR A 12 15.72 18.83 -11.22
C THR A 12 15.13 19.35 -12.52
N GLY A 13 16.00 19.76 -13.46
CA GLY A 13 15.62 20.39 -14.73
C GLY A 13 14.84 19.45 -15.66
N SER A 14 13.54 19.41 -15.51
CA SER A 14 12.60 18.68 -16.35
C SER A 14 11.25 19.40 -16.40
N ILE A 15 10.57 19.31 -17.54
CA ILE A 15 9.20 19.83 -17.68
C ILE A 15 8.25 19.26 -16.60
N ALA A 16 8.50 18.05 -16.12
CA ALA A 16 7.68 17.39 -15.09
C ALA A 16 7.83 18.01 -13.67
N ALA A 17 8.70 19.00 -13.49
CA ALA A 17 8.90 19.68 -12.20
C ALA A 17 7.61 20.26 -11.60
N TYR A 18 6.66 20.73 -12.45
CA TYR A 18 5.38 21.29 -11.99
C TYR A 18 4.56 20.29 -11.16
N LYS A 19 4.68 18.99 -11.43
CA LYS A 19 3.97 17.93 -10.69
C LYS A 19 4.38 17.89 -9.21
N ILE A 20 5.62 18.25 -8.91
CA ILE A 20 6.12 18.19 -7.54
C ILE A 20 5.48 19.26 -6.64
N ALA A 21 4.94 20.34 -7.23
CA ALA A 21 4.14 21.30 -6.47
C ALA A 21 2.85 20.64 -5.91
N ASN A 22 2.17 19.78 -6.71
CA ASN A 22 1.03 19.03 -6.22
C ASN A 22 1.43 18.03 -5.13
N LEU A 23 2.54 17.28 -5.31
CA LEU A 23 3.06 16.38 -4.30
C LEU A 23 3.40 17.12 -2.99
N ALA A 24 4.03 18.28 -3.06
CA ALA A 24 4.30 19.11 -1.88
C ALA A 24 3.00 19.51 -1.17
N SER A 25 1.97 19.91 -1.92
CA SER A 25 0.63 20.19 -1.35
C SER A 25 0.00 18.96 -0.69
N MET A 26 0.11 17.77 -1.29
CA MET A 26 -0.40 16.52 -0.71
C MET A 26 0.31 16.18 0.61
N LEU A 27 1.64 16.31 0.66
CA LEU A 27 2.44 16.08 1.86
C LEU A 27 2.15 17.08 2.97
N SER A 28 1.93 18.37 2.62
CA SER A 28 1.53 19.41 3.56
C SER A 28 0.18 19.09 4.22
N LYS A 29 -0.80 18.60 3.45
CA LYS A 29 -2.10 18.13 4.00
C LYS A 29 -1.95 16.93 4.96
N LEU A 30 -0.89 16.15 4.82
CA LEU A 30 -0.56 15.06 5.73
C LEU A 30 0.28 15.53 6.94
N HIS A 31 0.54 16.84 7.06
CA HIS A 31 1.32 17.49 8.12
C HIS A 31 2.80 17.06 8.15
N ALA A 32 3.40 16.75 6.99
CA ALA A 32 4.84 16.58 6.88
C ALA A 32 5.55 17.94 6.92
N GLU A 33 6.77 17.98 7.48
CA GLU A 33 7.68 19.10 7.26
C GLU A 33 8.41 18.88 5.93
N ILE A 34 8.32 19.84 5.01
CA ILE A 34 8.78 19.65 3.62
C ILE A 34 9.85 20.69 3.33
N HIS A 35 11.02 20.23 2.89
CA HIS A 35 12.08 21.07 2.37
C HIS A 35 12.33 20.75 0.90
N VAL A 36 12.44 21.78 0.07
CA VAL A 36 12.63 21.62 -1.37
C VAL A 36 14.01 22.13 -1.77
N LEU A 37 14.75 21.26 -2.45
CA LEU A 37 16.04 21.56 -3.07
C LEU A 37 15.86 21.59 -4.57
N MET A 38 16.26 22.65 -5.24
CA MET A 38 16.17 22.74 -6.69
C MET A 38 17.56 22.87 -7.29
N THR A 39 17.77 22.20 -8.42
CA THR A 39 18.92 22.56 -9.25
C THR A 39 18.66 23.88 -9.96
N GLU A 40 19.71 24.62 -10.33
CA GLU A 40 19.59 25.85 -11.11
C GLU A 40 18.74 25.63 -12.37
N ASN A 41 18.96 24.53 -13.09
CA ASN A 41 18.17 24.18 -14.26
C ASN A 41 16.67 23.95 -13.97
N ALA A 42 16.30 23.55 -12.75
CA ALA A 42 14.90 23.39 -12.38
C ALA A 42 14.14 24.70 -12.32
N THR A 43 14.83 25.80 -11.98
CA THR A 43 14.22 27.14 -11.88
C THR A 43 13.71 27.69 -13.22
N ASN A 44 14.17 27.10 -14.36
CA ASN A 44 13.66 27.42 -15.68
C ASN A 44 12.29 26.80 -15.96
N PHE A 45 11.85 25.81 -15.17
CA PHE A 45 10.58 25.11 -15.37
C PHE A 45 9.54 25.48 -14.31
N ILE A 46 9.97 25.81 -13.08
CA ILE A 46 9.09 26.21 -12.00
C ILE A 46 9.85 27.17 -11.06
N ASN A 47 9.16 28.21 -10.61
CA ASN A 47 9.79 29.20 -9.74
C ASN A 47 9.87 28.69 -8.30
N PRO A 48 11.01 28.90 -7.57
CA PRO A 48 11.17 28.54 -6.15
C PRO A 48 10.05 29.04 -5.24
N ILE A 49 9.50 30.25 -5.48
CA ILE A 49 8.41 30.84 -4.70
C ILE A 49 7.16 29.96 -4.66
N THR A 50 6.94 29.12 -5.67
CA THR A 50 5.83 28.16 -5.68
C THR A 50 5.95 27.17 -4.52
N PHE A 51 7.14 26.63 -4.31
CA PHE A 51 7.39 25.68 -3.23
C PHE A 51 7.42 26.37 -1.87
N GLU A 52 7.99 27.56 -1.77
CA GLU A 52 8.00 28.35 -0.54
C GLU A 52 6.57 28.66 -0.05
N THR A 53 5.68 29.02 -0.96
CA THR A 53 4.27 29.28 -0.64
C THR A 53 3.55 28.00 -0.17
N LEU A 54 3.84 26.83 -0.76
CA LEU A 54 3.16 25.58 -0.43
C LEU A 54 3.68 24.94 0.87
N THR A 55 4.96 25.13 1.18
CA THR A 55 5.63 24.44 2.30
C THR A 55 5.85 25.34 3.52
N GLY A 56 5.83 26.65 3.34
CA GLY A 56 6.22 27.62 4.37
C GLY A 56 7.71 27.63 4.67
N ASN A 57 8.53 26.90 3.92
CA ASN A 57 9.97 26.82 4.06
C ASN A 57 10.66 27.44 2.83
N LYS A 58 11.86 27.99 3.02
CA LYS A 58 12.69 28.49 1.92
C LYS A 58 13.04 27.35 0.96
N CYS A 59 12.92 27.60 -0.34
CA CYS A 59 13.39 26.70 -1.38
C CYS A 59 14.89 26.92 -1.63
N LEU A 60 15.70 25.90 -1.45
CA LEU A 60 17.16 26.01 -1.52
C LEU A 60 17.66 25.69 -2.92
N VAL A 61 18.35 26.65 -3.54
CA VAL A 61 18.92 26.52 -4.90
C VAL A 61 20.43 26.65 -4.86
N ASP A 62 20.95 27.70 -4.20
CA ASP A 62 22.37 28.01 -4.11
C ASP A 62 22.97 27.45 -2.81
N THR A 63 24.11 26.76 -2.92
CA THR A 63 24.87 26.23 -1.78
C THR A 63 25.47 27.34 -0.94
N PHE A 64 25.78 28.52 -1.53
CA PHE A 64 26.49 29.63 -0.92
C PHE A 64 25.62 30.86 -0.75
N ASP A 65 24.30 30.72 -0.66
CA ASP A 65 23.41 31.82 -0.34
C ASP A 65 23.79 32.43 1.02
N ARG A 66 24.17 33.71 1.01
CA ARG A 66 24.67 34.44 2.21
C ARG A 66 23.56 34.88 3.17
N ASN A 67 22.30 34.68 2.81
CA ASN A 67 21.12 35.02 3.63
C ASN A 67 20.70 33.88 4.56
N PHE A 68 21.64 33.10 5.08
CA PHE A 68 21.37 31.97 5.98
C PHE A 68 21.73 32.29 7.43
N GLN A 69 21.03 31.65 8.36
CA GLN A 69 21.38 31.63 9.77
C GLN A 69 22.53 30.65 9.99
N TYR A 70 23.61 31.05 10.60
CA TYR A 70 24.85 30.40 11.04
C TYR A 70 24.92 28.84 11.13
N SER A 71 24.14 28.09 10.38
CA SER A 71 24.23 26.62 10.26
C SER A 71 24.55 26.23 8.82
N VAL A 72 25.36 25.18 8.65
CA VAL A 72 25.62 24.61 7.33
C VAL A 72 24.32 23.91 6.87
N GLU A 73 23.48 24.64 6.10
CA GLU A 73 22.10 24.25 5.78
C GLU A 73 21.99 22.81 5.22
N HIS A 74 22.87 22.43 4.28
CA HIS A 74 22.86 21.08 3.72
C HIS A 74 23.13 19.99 4.76
N VAL A 75 24.01 20.25 5.75
CA VAL A 75 24.30 19.29 6.84
C VAL A 75 23.16 19.22 7.83
N ALA A 76 22.57 20.38 8.20
CA ALA A 76 21.45 20.44 9.11
C ALA A 76 20.23 19.69 8.53
N LEU A 77 19.93 19.94 7.25
CA LEU A 77 18.84 19.29 6.54
C LEU A 77 19.09 17.79 6.35
N ALA A 78 20.32 17.38 6.00
CA ALA A 78 20.68 15.98 5.87
C ALA A 78 20.48 15.16 7.16
N LYS A 79 20.74 15.78 8.32
CA LYS A 79 20.51 15.15 9.64
C LYS A 79 19.03 15.08 10.02
N LYS A 80 18.22 16.02 9.54
CA LYS A 80 16.81 16.14 9.87
C LYS A 80 15.91 15.27 8.99
N ALA A 81 16.33 14.98 7.77
CA ALA A 81 15.55 14.26 6.78
C ALA A 81 15.21 12.84 7.22
N ASP A 82 13.93 12.47 7.19
CA ASP A 82 13.46 11.09 7.32
C ASP A 82 13.52 10.35 5.96
N VAL A 83 13.32 11.07 4.86
CA VAL A 83 13.39 10.53 3.50
C VAL A 83 13.76 11.64 2.51
N VAL A 84 14.49 11.28 1.47
CA VAL A 84 14.78 12.14 0.31
C VAL A 84 14.11 11.54 -0.92
N LEU A 85 13.29 12.32 -1.63
CA LEU A 85 12.78 11.98 -2.96
C LEU A 85 13.37 12.93 -3.99
N ILE A 86 14.07 12.42 -4.99
CA ILE A 86 14.51 13.19 -6.15
C ILE A 86 13.55 12.94 -7.30
N ALA A 87 12.72 13.92 -7.58
CA ALA A 87 11.68 13.85 -8.59
C ALA A 87 11.35 15.25 -9.16
N PRO A 88 11.32 15.43 -10.47
CA PRO A 88 11.87 14.53 -11.47
C PRO A 88 13.39 14.42 -11.35
N ALA A 89 13.96 13.22 -11.53
CA ALA A 89 15.41 13.01 -11.57
C ALA A 89 15.91 13.01 -13.01
N SER A 90 16.64 14.03 -13.43
CA SER A 90 17.25 14.12 -14.75
C SER A 90 18.46 13.20 -14.87
N ALA A 91 18.83 12.82 -16.09
CA ALA A 91 20.02 12.01 -16.37
C ALA A 91 21.32 12.64 -15.77
N ASN A 92 21.40 13.99 -15.81
CA ASN A 92 22.51 14.72 -15.22
C ASN A 92 22.63 14.46 -13.72
N VAL A 93 21.55 14.63 -12.97
CA VAL A 93 21.58 14.46 -11.50
C VAL A 93 21.76 12.97 -11.12
N ILE A 94 21.15 12.04 -11.85
CA ILE A 94 21.39 10.60 -11.70
C ILE A 94 22.87 10.30 -11.88
N GLY A 95 23.50 10.82 -12.95
CA GLY A 95 24.94 10.64 -13.21
C GLY A 95 25.82 11.24 -12.12
N LYS A 96 25.51 12.45 -11.64
CA LYS A 96 26.24 13.10 -10.54
C LYS A 96 26.21 12.25 -9.26
N ILE A 97 25.01 11.87 -8.81
CA ILE A 97 24.85 11.11 -7.57
C ILE A 97 25.53 9.73 -7.69
N ALA A 98 25.35 9.03 -8.82
CA ALA A 98 25.97 7.73 -9.06
C ALA A 98 27.51 7.77 -9.01
N ASN A 99 28.12 8.92 -9.32
CA ASN A 99 29.57 9.09 -9.33
C ASN A 99 30.10 9.97 -8.19
N GLY A 100 29.28 10.29 -7.17
CA GLY A 100 29.70 11.01 -5.99
C GLY A 100 30.01 12.49 -6.23
N ILE A 101 29.46 13.09 -7.30
CA ILE A 101 29.64 14.52 -7.62
C ILE A 101 28.65 15.33 -6.80
N ALA A 102 29.14 16.25 -6.00
CA ALA A 102 28.40 17.10 -5.07
C ALA A 102 28.77 18.57 -5.30
N ASP A 103 28.36 19.12 -6.44
CA ASP A 103 28.74 20.44 -6.93
C ASP A 103 27.61 21.49 -6.88
N ASP A 104 26.43 21.09 -6.36
CA ASP A 104 25.28 21.94 -6.13
C ASP A 104 24.58 21.62 -4.79
N MET A 105 23.63 22.46 -4.36
CA MET A 105 22.95 22.33 -3.07
C MET A 105 22.22 20.98 -2.93
N LEU A 106 21.57 20.50 -4.01
CA LEU A 106 20.85 19.25 -4.02
C LEU A 106 21.80 18.05 -3.86
N THR A 107 22.80 17.95 -4.72
CA THR A 107 23.73 16.81 -4.72
C THR A 107 24.59 16.78 -3.45
N THR A 108 25.02 17.93 -2.93
CA THR A 108 25.74 18.03 -1.65
C THR A 108 24.87 17.53 -0.49
N THR A 109 23.59 17.96 -0.42
CA THR A 109 22.68 17.49 0.63
C THR A 109 22.43 15.98 0.54
N VAL A 110 22.17 15.48 -0.67
CA VAL A 110 21.95 14.02 -0.91
C VAL A 110 23.13 13.19 -0.47
N MET A 111 24.37 13.64 -0.74
CA MET A 111 25.57 12.95 -0.29
C MET A 111 25.73 12.95 1.23
N ALA A 112 25.28 13.98 1.92
CA ALA A 112 25.32 14.10 3.37
C ALA A 112 24.21 13.31 4.08
N CYS A 113 23.08 13.01 3.39
CA CYS A 113 21.93 12.33 3.97
C CYS A 113 22.24 10.85 4.27
N THR A 114 21.84 10.40 5.46
CA THR A 114 21.89 8.98 5.87
C THR A 114 20.54 8.28 5.74
N CYS A 115 19.46 9.03 5.60
CA CYS A 115 18.10 8.49 5.40
C CYS A 115 17.95 7.81 4.03
N HIS A 116 16.84 7.09 3.86
CA HIS A 116 16.51 6.44 2.60
C HIS A 116 16.33 7.45 1.46
N LYS A 117 16.82 7.09 0.28
CA LYS A 117 16.80 7.95 -0.92
C LYS A 117 16.00 7.27 -2.01
N ILE A 118 15.03 7.99 -2.54
CA ILE A 118 14.13 7.54 -3.60
C ILE A 118 14.41 8.41 -4.84
N ILE A 119 14.64 7.77 -5.97
CA ILE A 119 14.96 8.42 -7.24
C ILE A 119 13.83 8.13 -8.22
N SER A 120 13.22 9.16 -8.77
CA SER A 120 12.18 9.02 -9.82
C SER A 120 12.67 9.63 -11.14
N PRO A 121 13.26 8.81 -12.03
CA PRO A 121 13.76 9.28 -13.33
C PRO A 121 12.64 9.90 -14.17
N ALA A 122 12.96 11.02 -14.86
CA ALA A 122 12.08 11.61 -15.86
C ALA A 122 12.89 12.29 -16.96
N MET A 123 12.86 11.71 -18.16
CA MET A 123 13.63 12.19 -19.32
C MET A 123 13.07 11.61 -20.62
N ASN A 124 13.60 12.05 -21.77
CA ASN A 124 13.29 11.45 -23.05
C ASN A 124 13.61 9.94 -23.06
N THR A 125 12.85 9.16 -23.83
CA THR A 125 12.99 7.70 -23.91
C THR A 125 14.38 7.24 -24.32
N ASN A 126 15.00 7.91 -25.30
CA ASN A 126 16.34 7.56 -25.74
C ASN A 126 17.40 7.85 -24.66
N MET A 127 17.22 8.93 -23.90
CA MET A 127 18.07 9.22 -22.75
C MET A 127 17.89 8.16 -21.66
N PHE A 128 16.65 7.77 -21.36
CA PHE A 128 16.37 6.75 -20.36
C PHE A 128 16.97 5.38 -20.75
N ASN A 129 16.81 4.98 -22.02
CA ASN A 129 17.34 3.73 -22.55
C ASN A 129 18.86 3.77 -22.83
N ASN A 130 19.52 4.93 -22.68
CA ASN A 130 20.97 5.03 -22.90
C ASN A 130 21.70 4.11 -21.90
N PRO A 131 22.63 3.25 -22.39
CA PRO A 131 23.36 2.30 -21.53
C PRO A 131 24.08 2.96 -20.35
N ILE A 132 24.63 4.17 -20.53
CA ILE A 132 25.31 4.91 -19.45
C ILE A 132 24.30 5.34 -18.37
N VAL A 133 23.09 5.76 -18.77
CA VAL A 133 22.05 6.13 -17.80
C VAL A 133 21.55 4.90 -17.06
N GLN A 134 21.34 3.78 -17.76
CA GLN A 134 20.93 2.52 -17.12
C GLN A 134 22.00 2.00 -16.17
N ASP A 135 23.29 2.05 -16.52
CA ASP A 135 24.38 1.67 -15.61
C ASP A 135 24.40 2.56 -14.36
N ASN A 136 24.22 3.87 -14.50
CA ASN A 136 24.11 4.79 -13.37
C ASN A 136 22.90 4.45 -12.48
N ILE A 137 21.75 4.10 -13.05
CA ILE A 137 20.55 3.69 -12.30
C ILE A 137 20.84 2.40 -11.51
N GLU A 138 21.43 1.39 -12.14
CA GLU A 138 21.78 0.14 -11.46
C GLU A 138 22.85 0.37 -10.37
N LYS A 139 23.78 1.31 -10.59
CA LYS A 139 24.75 1.72 -9.58
C LYS A 139 24.05 2.35 -8.36
N LEU A 140 23.06 3.23 -8.55
CA LEU A 140 22.27 3.80 -7.46
C LEU A 140 21.54 2.72 -6.65
N LYS A 141 20.90 1.76 -7.33
CA LYS A 141 20.23 0.61 -6.69
C LYS A 141 21.21 -0.23 -5.86
N ARG A 142 22.39 -0.52 -6.39
CA ARG A 142 23.44 -1.27 -5.70
C ARG A 142 23.93 -0.56 -4.42
N PHE A 143 23.85 0.76 -4.37
CA PHE A 143 24.14 1.58 -3.19
C PHE A 143 22.93 1.81 -2.28
N GLY A 144 21.84 1.03 -2.46
CA GLY A 144 20.69 1.03 -1.56
C GLY A 144 19.69 2.15 -1.81
N MET A 145 19.75 2.84 -2.95
CA MET A 145 18.72 3.82 -3.34
C MET A 145 17.57 3.12 -4.04
N GLU A 146 16.34 3.49 -3.70
CA GLU A 146 15.15 2.98 -4.36
C GLU A 146 14.89 3.78 -5.65
N VAL A 147 14.82 3.11 -6.80
CA VAL A 147 14.56 3.76 -8.08
C VAL A 147 13.16 3.39 -8.56
N ILE A 148 12.29 4.40 -8.64
CA ILE A 148 10.93 4.24 -9.18
C ILE A 148 11.03 4.10 -10.68
N GLN A 149 10.43 3.07 -11.25
CA GLN A 149 10.36 2.92 -12.70
C GLN A 149 9.50 4.04 -13.29
N PRO A 150 9.97 4.73 -14.33
CA PRO A 150 9.16 5.73 -15.02
C PRO A 150 7.98 5.08 -15.73
N ASP A 151 6.89 5.81 -15.83
CA ASP A 151 5.73 5.37 -16.62
C ASP A 151 6.07 5.34 -18.11
N THR A 152 5.33 4.50 -18.83
CA THR A 152 5.34 4.46 -20.29
C THR A 152 4.15 5.26 -20.83
N GLY A 153 4.38 6.10 -21.85
CA GLY A 153 3.33 6.90 -22.47
C GLY A 153 3.86 8.00 -23.34
N MET A 154 2.97 8.89 -23.77
CA MET A 154 3.35 10.07 -24.56
C MET A 154 4.14 11.05 -23.69
N LEU A 155 5.33 11.40 -24.15
CA LEU A 155 6.22 12.39 -23.53
C LEU A 155 5.94 13.79 -24.10
N ALA A 156 6.49 14.82 -23.47
CA ALA A 156 6.36 16.21 -23.92
C ALA A 156 6.93 16.44 -25.34
N CYS A 157 7.91 15.65 -25.76
CA CYS A 157 8.46 15.64 -27.12
C CYS A 157 7.61 14.88 -28.13
N LYS A 158 6.42 14.38 -27.75
CA LYS A 158 5.49 13.56 -28.55
C LYS A 158 5.97 12.14 -28.85
N ASP A 159 7.13 11.73 -28.35
CA ASP A 159 7.57 10.34 -28.40
C ASP A 159 6.73 9.48 -27.45
N ILE A 160 6.52 8.21 -27.80
CA ILE A 160 5.85 7.23 -26.93
C ILE A 160 6.91 6.25 -26.42
N GLY A 161 7.05 6.16 -25.09
CA GLY A 161 8.00 5.23 -24.49
C GLY A 161 8.16 5.43 -22.98
N ALA A 162 9.12 4.74 -22.39
CA ALA A 162 9.50 4.89 -20.99
C ALA A 162 10.23 6.22 -20.76
N GLY A 163 10.06 6.81 -19.59
CA GLY A 163 10.73 8.07 -19.23
C GLY A 163 9.79 9.13 -18.65
N LYS A 164 8.50 8.85 -18.59
CA LYS A 164 7.49 9.74 -18.01
C LYS A 164 7.51 9.64 -16.49
N LEU A 165 7.53 10.81 -15.82
CA LEU A 165 7.38 10.84 -14.35
C LEU A 165 6.06 10.19 -13.94
N PRO A 166 6.05 9.23 -13.01
CA PRO A 166 4.84 8.66 -12.43
C PRO A 166 3.91 9.72 -11.85
N SER A 167 2.68 9.32 -11.53
CA SER A 167 1.72 10.22 -10.90
C SER A 167 2.17 10.62 -9.49
N GLU A 168 1.63 11.72 -9.00
CA GLU A 168 1.95 12.24 -7.67
C GLU A 168 1.53 11.27 -6.57
N GLU A 169 0.45 10.51 -6.79
CA GLU A 169 -0.01 9.46 -5.87
C GLU A 169 1.01 8.31 -5.77
N VAL A 170 1.62 7.93 -6.90
CA VAL A 170 2.70 6.93 -6.89
C VAL A 170 3.89 7.41 -6.07
N LEU A 171 4.34 8.64 -6.31
CA LEU A 171 5.45 9.24 -5.57
C LEU A 171 5.15 9.34 -4.07
N LEU A 172 3.92 9.71 -3.72
CA LEU A 172 3.45 9.76 -2.34
C LEU A 172 3.46 8.37 -1.70
N ASP A 173 2.99 7.32 -2.39
CA ASP A 173 2.98 5.95 -1.86
C ASP A 173 4.39 5.47 -1.50
N TYR A 174 5.41 5.81 -2.30
CA TYR A 174 6.81 5.49 -1.98
C TYR A 174 7.32 6.24 -0.74
N ILE A 175 6.98 7.52 -0.59
CA ILE A 175 7.30 8.28 0.63
C ILE A 175 6.59 7.66 1.85
N LEU A 176 5.30 7.37 1.75
CA LEU A 176 4.51 6.78 2.82
C LEU A 176 5.03 5.38 3.20
N LYS A 177 5.40 4.58 2.21
CA LYS A 177 6.05 3.28 2.43
C LYS A 177 7.25 3.44 3.36
N GLU A 178 8.04 4.47 3.19
CA GLU A 178 9.27 4.64 3.96
C GLU A 178 9.03 5.19 5.37
N ILE A 179 8.23 6.25 5.53
CA ILE A 179 8.21 7.01 6.77
C ILE A 179 6.91 6.97 7.57
N ARG A 180 5.80 6.43 7.02
CA ARG A 180 4.49 6.47 7.69
C ARG A 180 4.44 5.62 8.95
N PHE A 181 5.04 4.45 8.94
CA PHE A 181 5.02 3.49 10.05
C PHE A 181 6.40 2.96 10.38
N LYS A 182 6.57 2.49 11.63
CA LYS A 182 7.70 1.63 11.99
C LYS A 182 7.61 0.32 11.19
N LYS A 183 8.76 -0.26 10.85
CA LYS A 183 8.85 -1.52 10.11
C LYS A 183 8.79 -2.74 11.06
N ASP A 184 7.79 -2.75 11.93
CA ASP A 184 7.60 -3.75 12.97
C ASP A 184 7.06 -5.10 12.45
N LEU A 185 6.68 -5.17 11.17
CA LEU A 185 6.38 -6.40 10.45
C LEU A 185 7.49 -6.79 9.46
N ALA A 186 8.68 -6.17 9.54
CA ALA A 186 9.80 -6.53 8.67
C ALA A 186 10.17 -8.01 8.81
N GLY A 187 10.32 -8.71 7.68
CA GLY A 187 10.61 -10.14 7.64
C GLY A 187 9.41 -11.07 7.86
N LYS A 188 8.23 -10.55 8.23
CA LYS A 188 6.99 -11.34 8.35
C LYS A 188 6.32 -11.52 7.00
N LYS A 189 5.83 -12.71 6.73
CA LYS A 189 4.98 -13.04 5.58
C LYS A 189 3.52 -13.01 5.98
N VAL A 190 2.75 -12.14 5.34
CA VAL A 190 1.34 -11.91 5.67
C VAL A 190 0.46 -12.27 4.47
N LEU A 191 -0.49 -13.19 4.67
CA LEU A 191 -1.52 -13.50 3.69
C LEU A 191 -2.83 -12.84 4.10
N VAL A 192 -3.43 -12.08 3.19
CA VAL A 192 -4.74 -11.46 3.37
C VAL A 192 -5.69 -11.97 2.29
N THR A 193 -6.92 -12.33 2.66
CA THR A 193 -7.97 -12.57 1.66
C THR A 193 -8.92 -11.38 1.60
N ALA A 194 -9.39 -11.00 0.41
CA ALA A 194 -10.28 -9.85 0.21
C ALA A 194 -11.33 -10.10 -0.88
N GLY A 195 -12.31 -9.22 -0.94
CA GLY A 195 -13.38 -9.27 -1.95
C GLY A 195 -14.41 -10.35 -1.69
N PRO A 196 -15.44 -10.43 -2.53
CA PRO A 196 -16.37 -11.54 -2.57
C PRO A 196 -15.81 -12.68 -3.43
N THR A 197 -16.36 -13.89 -3.28
CA THR A 197 -16.26 -14.90 -4.33
C THR A 197 -17.49 -14.87 -5.21
N VAL A 198 -17.35 -15.36 -6.42
CA VAL A 198 -18.38 -15.42 -7.45
C VAL A 198 -18.60 -16.90 -7.83
N GLU A 199 -19.81 -17.37 -7.62
CA GLU A 199 -20.18 -18.76 -7.88
C GLU A 199 -21.07 -18.82 -9.13
N ALA A 200 -20.49 -19.25 -10.23
CA ALA A 200 -21.15 -19.27 -11.52
C ALA A 200 -22.38 -20.20 -11.51
N VAL A 201 -23.50 -19.72 -12.07
CA VAL A 201 -24.71 -20.50 -12.36
C VAL A 201 -24.72 -20.91 -13.83
N ASP A 202 -24.33 -20.00 -14.70
CA ASP A 202 -24.14 -20.16 -16.14
C ASP A 202 -23.11 -19.09 -16.64
N PRO A 203 -22.75 -19.02 -17.91
CA PRO A 203 -21.76 -18.03 -18.41
C PRO A 203 -22.15 -16.55 -18.19
N VAL A 204 -23.37 -16.28 -17.75
CA VAL A 204 -23.90 -14.91 -17.62
C VAL A 204 -24.27 -14.55 -16.18
N ARG A 205 -24.71 -15.53 -15.38
CA ARG A 205 -25.27 -15.32 -14.03
C ARG A 205 -24.44 -16.03 -12.98
N TYR A 206 -24.35 -15.40 -11.81
CA TYR A 206 -23.61 -15.92 -10.67
C TYR A 206 -24.25 -15.51 -9.34
N ILE A 207 -23.87 -16.19 -8.30
CA ILE A 207 -24.20 -15.87 -6.90
C ILE A 207 -22.96 -15.25 -6.28
N THR A 208 -23.11 -14.14 -5.54
CA THR A 208 -22.00 -13.46 -4.88
C THR A 208 -22.43 -12.72 -3.61
N ASN A 209 -21.49 -12.32 -2.80
CA ASN A 209 -21.68 -11.46 -1.64
C ASN A 209 -21.49 -9.98 -1.99
N ARG A 210 -22.11 -9.06 -1.23
CA ARG A 210 -22.01 -7.60 -1.46
C ARG A 210 -20.68 -6.97 -1.02
N SER A 211 -19.63 -7.77 -0.81
CA SER A 211 -18.32 -7.26 -0.38
C SER A 211 -17.66 -6.44 -1.49
N THR A 212 -17.04 -5.33 -1.11
CA THR A 212 -16.26 -4.47 -2.01
C THR A 212 -14.74 -4.68 -1.90
N GLY A 213 -14.29 -5.56 -0.98
CA GLY A 213 -12.88 -5.82 -0.74
C GLY A 213 -12.12 -4.75 0.05
N LYS A 214 -12.70 -3.55 0.27
CA LYS A 214 -12.02 -2.40 0.88
C LYS A 214 -11.30 -2.71 2.19
N MET A 215 -11.86 -3.55 3.06
CA MET A 215 -11.23 -3.86 4.37
C MET A 215 -9.96 -4.71 4.21
N GLY A 216 -10.02 -5.79 3.42
CA GLY A 216 -8.84 -6.63 3.14
C GLY A 216 -7.74 -5.86 2.42
N TYR A 217 -8.11 -4.99 1.47
CA TYR A 217 -7.18 -4.10 0.77
C TYR A 217 -6.51 -3.11 1.72
N ALA A 218 -7.25 -2.52 2.66
CA ALA A 218 -6.69 -1.64 3.68
C ALA A 218 -5.70 -2.39 4.59
N ILE A 219 -6.03 -3.62 5.02
CA ILE A 219 -5.14 -4.45 5.84
C ILE A 219 -3.86 -4.77 5.07
N ALA A 220 -3.96 -5.22 3.81
CA ALA A 220 -2.82 -5.55 2.98
C ALA A 220 -1.91 -4.32 2.76
N LYS A 221 -2.51 -3.15 2.47
CA LYS A 221 -1.79 -1.88 2.35
C LYS A 221 -1.03 -1.52 3.63
N ILE A 222 -1.68 -1.54 4.78
CA ILE A 222 -1.04 -1.16 6.04
C ILE A 222 0.04 -2.16 6.44
N ALA A 223 -0.17 -3.46 6.23
CA ALA A 223 0.83 -4.48 6.50
C ALA A 223 2.10 -4.27 5.65
N SER A 224 1.96 -3.96 4.35
CA SER A 224 3.10 -3.67 3.47
C SER A 224 3.83 -2.39 3.87
N LEU A 225 3.10 -1.33 4.27
CA LEU A 225 3.70 -0.08 4.78
C LEU A 225 4.44 -0.31 6.12
N ARG A 226 4.11 -1.34 6.89
CA ARG A 226 4.81 -1.78 8.11
C ARG A 226 5.96 -2.75 7.82
N GLY A 227 6.26 -3.02 6.56
CA GLY A 227 7.42 -3.79 6.12
C GLY A 227 7.18 -5.28 5.91
N ALA A 228 5.95 -5.77 5.98
CA ALA A 228 5.62 -7.17 5.70
C ALA A 228 5.76 -7.51 4.21
N ASP A 229 6.11 -8.77 3.93
CA ASP A 229 5.93 -9.39 2.62
C ASP A 229 4.47 -9.87 2.50
N VAL A 230 3.66 -9.14 1.72
CA VAL A 230 2.20 -9.32 1.71
C VAL A 230 1.74 -10.01 0.43
N THR A 231 1.00 -11.10 0.61
CA THR A 231 0.22 -11.75 -0.45
C THR A 231 -1.27 -11.49 -0.21
N LEU A 232 -1.93 -10.87 -1.18
CA LEU A 232 -3.37 -10.59 -1.18
C LEU A 232 -4.08 -11.52 -2.16
N VAL A 233 -4.88 -12.46 -1.65
CA VAL A 233 -5.75 -13.31 -2.48
C VAL A 233 -7.11 -12.61 -2.59
N SER A 234 -7.44 -12.10 -3.76
CA SER A 234 -8.62 -11.26 -3.98
C SER A 234 -9.63 -11.88 -4.92
N GLY A 235 -10.86 -11.99 -4.47
CA GLY A 235 -12.01 -12.15 -5.36
C GLY A 235 -12.25 -10.87 -6.17
N PRO A 236 -13.20 -10.88 -7.14
CA PRO A 236 -13.45 -9.76 -8.04
C PRO A 236 -13.88 -8.50 -7.30
N VAL A 237 -13.16 -7.42 -7.52
CA VAL A 237 -13.44 -6.08 -6.98
C VAL A 237 -13.13 -5.00 -8.02
N SER A 238 -13.67 -3.80 -7.83
CA SER A 238 -13.46 -2.64 -8.72
C SER A 238 -12.42 -1.64 -8.18
N ILE A 239 -11.82 -1.93 -7.01
CA ILE A 239 -10.82 -1.04 -6.41
C ILE A 239 -9.41 -1.44 -6.90
N GLU A 240 -8.55 -0.43 -7.06
CA GLU A 240 -7.17 -0.64 -7.48
C GLU A 240 -6.37 -1.42 -6.42
N PRO A 241 -5.52 -2.35 -6.84
CA PRO A 241 -4.63 -3.07 -5.94
C PRO A 241 -3.69 -2.13 -5.18
N PRO A 242 -3.45 -2.36 -3.87
CA PRO A 242 -2.47 -1.57 -3.14
C PRO A 242 -1.07 -1.85 -3.68
N ARG A 243 -0.23 -0.81 -3.75
CA ARG A 243 1.17 -0.96 -4.14
C ARG A 243 1.95 -1.79 -3.13
N PHE A 244 3.04 -2.36 -3.57
CA PHE A 244 3.96 -3.17 -2.74
C PHE A 244 3.33 -4.44 -2.16
N VAL A 245 2.25 -4.92 -2.76
CA VAL A 245 1.52 -6.13 -2.37
C VAL A 245 1.49 -7.08 -3.56
N ASN A 246 1.80 -8.35 -3.33
CA ASN A 246 1.63 -9.39 -4.34
C ASN A 246 0.15 -9.81 -4.39
N VAL A 247 -0.53 -9.52 -5.51
CA VAL A 247 -1.96 -9.78 -5.67
C VAL A 247 -2.19 -11.03 -6.52
N ILE A 248 -3.01 -11.94 -5.99
CA ILE A 248 -3.46 -13.15 -6.69
C ILE A 248 -4.97 -13.03 -6.83
N ASN A 249 -5.42 -12.87 -8.07
CA ASN A 249 -6.83 -12.80 -8.37
C ASN A 249 -7.41 -14.20 -8.48
N VAL A 250 -8.56 -14.41 -7.85
CA VAL A 250 -9.36 -15.62 -7.87
C VAL A 250 -10.83 -15.26 -8.12
N GLU A 251 -11.62 -16.18 -8.60
CA GLU A 251 -13.03 -15.94 -8.86
C GLU A 251 -13.91 -16.70 -7.85
N SER A 252 -13.74 -18.00 -7.72
CA SER A 252 -14.59 -18.86 -6.91
C SER A 252 -14.07 -19.11 -5.49
N ALA A 253 -14.94 -19.60 -4.62
CA ALA A 253 -14.58 -20.09 -3.29
C ALA A 253 -13.57 -21.22 -3.33
N GLU A 254 -13.66 -22.09 -4.35
CA GLU A 254 -12.71 -23.20 -4.54
C GLU A 254 -11.33 -22.71 -4.93
N GLU A 255 -11.22 -21.75 -5.86
CA GLU A 255 -9.96 -21.14 -6.23
C GLU A 255 -9.32 -20.41 -5.03
N MET A 256 -10.11 -19.64 -4.28
CA MET A 256 -9.61 -18.96 -3.07
C MET A 256 -9.12 -19.98 -2.03
N PHE A 257 -9.84 -21.08 -1.83
CA PHE A 257 -9.41 -22.14 -0.93
C PHE A 257 -8.08 -22.75 -1.38
N ASN A 258 -7.92 -23.06 -2.67
CA ASN A 258 -6.72 -23.68 -3.21
C ASN A 258 -5.51 -22.75 -3.09
N GLU A 259 -5.66 -21.47 -3.43
CA GLU A 259 -4.60 -20.47 -3.31
C GLU A 259 -4.18 -20.24 -1.85
N VAL A 260 -5.13 -20.12 -0.94
CA VAL A 260 -4.85 -19.94 0.48
C VAL A 260 -4.18 -21.18 1.07
N SER A 261 -4.72 -22.37 0.82
CA SER A 261 -4.20 -23.62 1.39
C SER A 261 -2.78 -23.94 0.90
N SER A 262 -2.48 -23.66 -0.38
CA SER A 262 -1.15 -23.90 -0.96
C SER A 262 -0.05 -23.02 -0.36
N LYS A 263 -0.40 -21.86 0.20
CA LYS A 263 0.53 -20.85 0.74
C LYS A 263 0.55 -20.80 2.27
N ALA A 264 -0.51 -21.28 2.92
CA ALA A 264 -0.71 -21.17 4.36
C ALA A 264 0.52 -21.56 5.18
N ASP A 265 1.17 -22.65 4.81
CA ASP A 265 2.32 -23.22 5.51
C ASP A 265 3.55 -22.28 5.60
N SER A 266 3.68 -21.37 4.66
CA SER A 266 4.80 -20.44 4.56
C SER A 266 4.51 -19.05 5.15
N MET A 267 3.31 -18.80 5.68
CA MET A 267 2.88 -17.51 6.21
C MET A 267 2.99 -17.45 7.72
N ASP A 268 3.44 -16.30 8.23
CA ASP A 268 3.47 -16.02 9.66
C ASP A 268 2.10 -15.54 10.17
N ILE A 269 1.42 -14.71 9.37
CA ILE A 269 0.12 -14.12 9.71
C ILE A 269 -0.85 -14.36 8.57
N ILE A 270 -2.05 -14.88 8.88
CA ILE A 270 -3.11 -15.09 7.90
C ILE A 270 -4.37 -14.34 8.35
N ILE A 271 -4.86 -13.41 7.52
CA ILE A 271 -6.04 -12.59 7.80
C ILE A 271 -7.12 -12.88 6.77
N LYS A 272 -8.15 -13.62 7.17
CA LYS A 272 -9.28 -14.01 6.31
C LYS A 272 -10.36 -12.94 6.37
N ALA A 273 -10.28 -11.91 5.49
CA ALA A 273 -11.26 -10.82 5.41
C ALA A 273 -12.21 -10.91 4.19
N ALA A 274 -12.00 -11.87 3.30
CA ALA A 274 -12.88 -12.12 2.15
C ALA A 274 -14.29 -12.57 2.58
N ALA A 275 -15.29 -12.18 1.82
CA ALA A 275 -16.67 -12.66 1.92
C ALA A 275 -16.87 -13.85 0.98
N VAL A 276 -16.37 -15.00 1.40
CA VAL A 276 -16.47 -16.26 0.65
C VAL A 276 -17.91 -16.80 0.71
N ALA A 277 -18.43 -17.24 -0.40
CA ALA A 277 -19.75 -17.89 -0.45
C ALA A 277 -19.72 -19.24 0.28
N ASP A 278 -20.69 -19.47 1.18
CA ASP A 278 -20.84 -20.74 1.90
C ASP A 278 -21.44 -21.84 1.01
N TYR A 279 -22.04 -21.47 -0.12
CA TYR A 279 -22.69 -22.37 -1.07
C TYR A 279 -22.33 -22.00 -2.50
N THR A 280 -22.19 -23.02 -3.36
CA THR A 280 -21.96 -22.89 -4.79
C THR A 280 -22.95 -23.79 -5.55
N PRO A 281 -23.35 -23.51 -6.80
CA PRO A 281 -24.17 -24.40 -7.60
C PRO A 281 -23.57 -25.80 -7.71
N VAL A 282 -24.41 -26.83 -7.65
CA VAL A 282 -23.98 -28.25 -7.80
C VAL A 282 -23.36 -28.49 -9.17
N SER A 283 -23.92 -27.82 -10.21
CA SER A 283 -23.42 -27.83 -11.58
C SER A 283 -23.56 -26.44 -12.20
N VAL A 284 -22.59 -26.07 -13.03
CA VAL A 284 -22.62 -24.84 -13.84
C VAL A 284 -23.13 -25.23 -15.23
N ALA A 285 -24.06 -24.48 -15.77
CA ALA A 285 -24.55 -24.73 -17.12
C ALA A 285 -23.56 -24.17 -18.15
N ASP A 286 -23.23 -24.94 -19.19
CA ASP A 286 -22.31 -24.54 -20.26
C ASP A 286 -22.88 -23.38 -21.12
N GLU A 287 -24.22 -23.28 -21.20
CA GLU A 287 -24.90 -22.24 -21.91
C GLU A 287 -25.85 -21.45 -20.98
N LYS A 288 -26.14 -20.19 -21.36
CA LYS A 288 -27.13 -19.38 -20.64
C LYS A 288 -28.46 -20.11 -20.52
N ILE A 289 -28.89 -20.36 -19.30
CA ILE A 289 -30.19 -21.01 -18.99
C ILE A 289 -31.31 -20.15 -19.58
N LYS A 290 -32.05 -20.69 -20.54
CA LYS A 290 -33.18 -19.98 -21.17
C LYS A 290 -34.37 -19.91 -20.19
N LYS A 291 -35.11 -18.78 -20.26
CA LYS A 291 -36.35 -18.58 -19.49
C LYS A 291 -37.37 -19.66 -19.89
N LYS A 292 -37.94 -20.34 -18.91
CA LYS A 292 -39.05 -21.28 -19.04
C LYS A 292 -40.22 -20.73 -18.28
N ASP A 293 -41.42 -21.22 -18.61
CA ASP A 293 -42.64 -20.91 -17.82
C ASP A 293 -42.50 -21.59 -16.46
N GLY A 294 -42.78 -20.81 -15.39
CA GLY A 294 -42.69 -21.25 -14.00
C GLY A 294 -41.42 -20.81 -13.26
N ASP A 295 -41.35 -21.21 -11.99
CA ASP A 295 -40.21 -20.88 -11.11
C ASP A 295 -38.99 -21.71 -11.44
N MET A 296 -37.81 -21.13 -11.17
CA MET A 296 -36.52 -21.80 -11.33
C MET A 296 -35.87 -22.03 -9.97
N SER A 297 -35.42 -23.24 -9.69
CA SER A 297 -34.61 -23.59 -8.54
C SER A 297 -33.18 -23.93 -8.97
N ILE A 298 -32.20 -23.48 -8.17
CA ILE A 298 -30.79 -23.76 -8.37
C ILE A 298 -30.33 -24.63 -7.20
N PRO A 299 -29.97 -25.92 -7.42
CA PRO A 299 -29.41 -26.77 -6.37
C PRO A 299 -28.05 -26.27 -5.96
N LEU A 300 -27.82 -26.09 -4.66
CA LEU A 300 -26.58 -25.63 -4.09
C LEU A 300 -25.90 -26.72 -3.25
N LYS A 301 -24.55 -26.76 -3.27
CA LYS A 301 -23.70 -27.55 -2.37
C LYS A 301 -22.85 -26.64 -1.52
N ARG A 302 -22.39 -27.12 -0.35
CA ARG A 302 -21.49 -26.36 0.53
C ARG A 302 -20.12 -26.23 -0.09
N THR A 303 -19.51 -25.05 0.08
CA THR A 303 -18.11 -24.80 -0.23
C THR A 303 -17.20 -25.27 0.91
N LYS A 304 -15.89 -25.30 0.66
CA LYS A 304 -14.88 -25.61 1.68
C LYS A 304 -14.72 -24.42 2.64
N ASP A 305 -14.69 -24.70 3.93
CA ASP A 305 -14.53 -23.65 4.95
C ASP A 305 -13.04 -23.36 5.16
N ILE A 306 -12.56 -22.26 4.54
CA ILE A 306 -11.16 -21.84 4.57
C ILE A 306 -10.69 -21.60 6.02
N LEU A 307 -11.50 -20.91 6.85
CA LEU A 307 -11.09 -20.59 8.21
C LEU A 307 -10.97 -21.82 9.11
N LYS A 308 -11.87 -22.79 8.91
CA LYS A 308 -11.81 -24.10 9.59
C LYS A 308 -10.55 -24.84 9.18
N TYR A 309 -10.27 -24.95 7.88
CA TYR A 309 -9.08 -25.59 7.35
C TYR A 309 -7.79 -24.97 7.93
N LEU A 310 -7.69 -23.65 7.95
CA LEU A 310 -6.53 -22.93 8.49
C LEU A 310 -6.32 -23.23 9.96
N GLY A 311 -7.39 -23.24 10.77
CA GLY A 311 -7.28 -23.52 12.21
C GLY A 311 -6.93 -24.99 12.52
N GLU A 312 -7.42 -25.95 11.70
CA GLU A 312 -7.09 -27.38 11.82
C GLU A 312 -5.63 -27.68 11.44
N ASN A 313 -5.04 -26.90 10.53
CA ASN A 313 -3.67 -27.06 10.03
C ASN A 313 -2.71 -25.97 10.55
N LYS A 314 -3.10 -25.23 11.57
CA LYS A 314 -2.35 -24.12 12.13
C LYS A 314 -1.01 -24.57 12.71
N LYS A 315 0.09 -23.88 12.35
CA LYS A 315 1.42 -24.07 12.94
C LYS A 315 1.57 -23.28 14.23
N GLU A 316 2.46 -23.72 15.10
CA GLU A 316 2.67 -23.14 16.43
C GLU A 316 2.98 -21.62 16.42
N ASN A 317 3.78 -21.17 15.45
CA ASN A 317 4.21 -19.77 15.31
C ASN A 317 3.34 -18.95 14.34
N GLN A 318 2.16 -19.46 13.99
CA GLN A 318 1.25 -18.83 13.05
C GLN A 318 0.15 -18.06 13.77
N PHE A 319 -0.15 -16.85 13.31
CA PHE A 319 -1.30 -16.08 13.77
C PHE A 319 -2.41 -16.09 12.75
N ILE A 320 -3.60 -16.55 13.13
CA ILE A 320 -4.78 -16.62 12.24
C ILE A 320 -5.86 -15.68 12.75
N CYS A 321 -6.26 -14.72 11.90
CA CYS A 321 -7.34 -13.78 12.15
C CYS A 321 -8.48 -14.01 11.16
N GLY A 322 -9.70 -14.21 11.66
CA GLY A 322 -10.91 -14.31 10.85
C GLY A 322 -11.81 -13.11 11.03
N PHE A 323 -12.70 -12.89 10.04
CA PHE A 323 -13.77 -11.90 10.13
C PHE A 323 -15.10 -12.60 10.41
N SER A 324 -15.93 -11.95 11.20
CA SER A 324 -17.31 -12.34 11.47
C SER A 324 -18.23 -11.18 11.22
N MET A 325 -19.37 -11.46 10.61
CA MET A 325 -20.45 -10.51 10.41
C MET A 325 -21.66 -11.03 11.17
N GLU A 326 -22.03 -10.35 12.22
CA GLU A 326 -23.12 -10.76 13.10
C GLU A 326 -24.18 -9.67 13.19
N THR A 327 -25.41 -10.08 13.24
CA THR A 327 -26.56 -9.18 13.41
C THR A 327 -27.13 -9.22 14.83
N GLU A 328 -26.82 -10.28 15.60
CA GLU A 328 -27.28 -10.53 16.97
C GLU A 328 -26.26 -11.30 17.76
N ASN A 329 -26.19 -11.09 19.08
CA ASN A 329 -25.29 -11.78 20.02
C ASN A 329 -23.82 -11.82 19.56
N LEU A 330 -23.33 -10.67 19.02
CA LEU A 330 -22.04 -10.53 18.35
C LEU A 330 -20.88 -11.14 19.16
N LEU A 331 -20.78 -10.84 20.46
CA LEU A 331 -19.68 -11.31 21.32
C LEU A 331 -19.72 -12.83 21.52
N GLU A 332 -20.90 -13.38 21.83
CA GLU A 332 -21.06 -14.81 22.11
C GLU A 332 -20.82 -15.66 20.87
N ASN A 333 -21.42 -15.26 19.74
CA ASN A 333 -21.26 -15.98 18.46
C ASN A 333 -19.81 -15.95 17.97
N SER A 334 -19.16 -14.80 18.10
CA SER A 334 -17.75 -14.64 17.66
C SER A 334 -16.78 -15.38 18.58
N LYS A 335 -17.00 -15.44 19.90
CA LYS A 335 -16.21 -16.29 20.82
C LYS A 335 -16.34 -17.76 20.49
N LYS A 336 -17.57 -18.25 20.28
CA LYS A 336 -17.81 -19.64 19.83
C LYS A 336 -17.10 -19.95 18.51
N LYS A 337 -17.08 -18.97 17.59
CA LYS A 337 -16.41 -19.11 16.30
C LYS A 337 -14.89 -19.17 16.46
N LEU A 338 -14.31 -18.34 17.34
CA LEU A 338 -12.88 -18.32 17.67
C LEU A 338 -12.41 -19.68 18.16
N GLU A 339 -13.11 -20.25 19.15
CA GLU A 339 -12.81 -21.58 19.71
C GLU A 339 -13.02 -22.71 18.70
N LYS A 340 -14.21 -22.74 18.06
CA LYS A 340 -14.57 -23.81 17.09
C LYS A 340 -13.64 -23.84 15.88
N LYS A 341 -13.08 -22.69 15.46
CA LYS A 341 -12.19 -22.59 14.31
C LYS A 341 -10.71 -22.63 14.69
N ASN A 342 -10.38 -22.69 15.98
CA ASN A 342 -9.01 -22.68 16.50
C ASN A 342 -8.16 -21.53 15.94
N VAL A 343 -8.69 -20.31 15.96
CA VAL A 343 -8.01 -19.11 15.48
C VAL A 343 -7.65 -18.19 16.64
N ASP A 344 -6.77 -17.21 16.43
CA ASP A 344 -6.25 -16.35 17.50
C ASP A 344 -7.08 -15.11 17.69
N MET A 345 -7.70 -14.61 16.61
CA MET A 345 -8.51 -13.41 16.64
C MET A 345 -9.71 -13.53 15.71
N ILE A 346 -10.83 -12.99 16.14
CA ILE A 346 -12.00 -12.69 15.30
C ILE A 346 -12.24 -11.18 15.31
N VAL A 347 -12.32 -10.59 14.14
CA VAL A 347 -12.78 -9.21 13.93
C VAL A 347 -14.28 -9.27 13.62
N ALA A 348 -15.08 -8.90 14.61
CA ALA A 348 -16.53 -8.92 14.49
C ALA A 348 -17.06 -7.57 14.01
N ASN A 349 -17.77 -7.56 12.88
CA ASN A 349 -18.37 -6.37 12.27
C ASN A 349 -19.88 -6.34 12.59
N ASN A 350 -20.37 -5.21 13.11
CA ASN A 350 -21.78 -4.99 13.36
C ASN A 350 -22.39 -4.21 12.20
N VAL A 351 -23.08 -4.91 11.31
CA VAL A 351 -23.69 -4.29 10.11
C VAL A 351 -24.96 -3.48 10.38
N LYS A 352 -25.51 -3.51 11.58
CA LYS A 352 -26.70 -2.71 11.97
C LYS A 352 -26.32 -1.27 12.35
N VAL A 353 -25.04 -0.97 12.56
CA VAL A 353 -24.57 0.36 12.92
C VAL A 353 -24.38 1.20 11.67
N GLU A 354 -24.94 2.40 11.67
CA GLU A 354 -24.74 3.37 10.59
C GLU A 354 -23.24 3.69 10.45
N GLY A 355 -22.73 3.68 9.21
CA GLY A 355 -21.27 3.85 8.94
C GLY A 355 -20.43 2.57 9.07
N ALA A 356 -21.04 1.41 9.41
CA ALA A 356 -20.43 0.09 9.32
C ALA A 356 -20.98 -0.67 8.11
N GLY A 357 -20.14 -1.33 7.34
CA GLY A 357 -20.59 -2.16 6.23
C GLY A 357 -19.63 -2.24 5.04
N PHE A 358 -20.08 -2.89 3.97
CA PHE A 358 -19.21 -3.21 2.83
C PHE A 358 -18.86 -2.00 1.95
N GLY A 359 -19.84 -1.13 1.65
CA GLY A 359 -19.68 -0.05 0.67
C GLY A 359 -19.04 1.24 1.18
N VAL A 360 -19.06 1.48 2.49
CA VAL A 360 -18.55 2.72 3.12
C VAL A 360 -17.05 2.64 3.41
N ASP A 361 -16.43 3.80 3.63
CA ASP A 361 -14.98 3.90 3.91
C ASP A 361 -14.65 3.80 5.41
N THR A 362 -15.68 3.81 6.26
CA THR A 362 -15.58 3.60 7.70
C THR A 362 -15.97 2.19 8.12
N ASN A 363 -15.67 1.82 9.36
CA ASN A 363 -16.13 0.59 9.98
C ASN A 363 -16.25 0.74 11.49
N VAL A 364 -17.09 -0.12 12.11
CA VAL A 364 -17.22 -0.30 13.56
C VAL A 364 -17.02 -1.78 13.84
N VAL A 365 -15.93 -2.12 14.51
CA VAL A 365 -15.56 -3.52 14.74
C VAL A 365 -15.20 -3.78 16.18
N THR A 366 -15.37 -5.02 16.63
CA THR A 366 -14.87 -5.53 17.91
C THR A 366 -13.79 -6.57 17.62
N LEU A 367 -12.60 -6.36 18.17
CA LEU A 367 -11.51 -7.33 18.16
C LEU A 367 -11.72 -8.32 19.31
N ILE A 368 -11.78 -9.62 19.01
CA ILE A 368 -12.05 -10.68 19.99
C ILE A 368 -10.89 -11.68 19.93
N THR A 369 -10.27 -11.92 21.07
CA THR A 369 -9.17 -12.87 21.28
C THR A 369 -9.52 -13.83 22.42
N LYS A 370 -8.66 -14.79 22.70
CA LYS A 370 -8.80 -15.68 23.87
C LYS A 370 -8.74 -14.91 25.18
N ASP A 371 -7.99 -13.80 25.25
CA ASP A 371 -7.77 -12.99 26.46
C ASP A 371 -8.91 -12.00 26.73
N GLY A 372 -9.82 -11.76 25.78
CA GLY A 372 -10.89 -10.81 25.93
C GLY A 372 -11.35 -10.16 24.62
N TYR A 373 -11.96 -8.98 24.73
CA TYR A 373 -12.39 -8.23 23.55
C TYR A 373 -12.10 -6.74 23.71
N LYS A 374 -11.98 -6.05 22.58
CA LYS A 374 -11.81 -4.60 22.49
C LYS A 374 -12.74 -4.05 21.40
N GLU A 375 -13.66 -3.18 21.83
CA GLU A 375 -14.50 -2.44 20.91
C GLU A 375 -13.74 -1.25 20.32
N LEU A 376 -13.82 -1.06 19.02
CA LEU A 376 -13.26 0.10 18.35
C LEU A 376 -14.39 1.07 17.97
N PRO A 377 -14.20 2.39 18.16
CA PRO A 377 -15.17 3.37 17.70
C PRO A 377 -15.25 3.35 16.16
N GLN A 378 -16.21 4.07 15.60
CA GLN A 378 -16.27 4.29 14.17
C GLN A 378 -15.01 5.01 13.69
N MET A 379 -14.29 4.39 12.77
CA MET A 379 -13.04 4.95 12.23
C MET A 379 -12.87 4.52 10.76
N SER A 380 -11.88 5.09 10.07
CA SER A 380 -11.57 4.70 8.69
C SER A 380 -11.14 3.23 8.63
N LYS A 381 -11.34 2.58 7.48
CA LYS A 381 -10.87 1.20 7.27
C LYS A 381 -9.34 1.06 7.38
N GLU A 382 -8.58 2.12 7.05
CA GLU A 382 -7.13 2.13 7.29
C GLU A 382 -6.80 2.15 8.80
N ASP A 383 -7.51 2.96 9.59
CA ASP A 383 -7.30 3.00 11.04
C ASP A 383 -7.73 1.68 11.71
N VAL A 384 -8.81 1.06 11.23
CA VAL A 384 -9.18 -0.31 11.66
C VAL A 384 -8.09 -1.30 11.33
N ALA A 385 -7.49 -1.22 10.13
CA ALA A 385 -6.37 -2.09 9.74
C ALA A 385 -5.15 -1.90 10.64
N VAL A 386 -4.82 -0.66 10.99
CA VAL A 386 -3.77 -0.36 11.98
C VAL A 386 -4.08 -1.02 13.32
N ALA A 387 -5.29 -0.84 13.84
CA ALA A 387 -5.68 -1.40 15.13
C ALA A 387 -5.66 -2.96 15.16
N ILE A 388 -6.04 -3.61 14.04
CA ILE A 388 -5.95 -5.07 13.89
C ILE A 388 -4.49 -5.51 13.94
N LEU A 389 -3.61 -4.90 13.14
CA LEU A 389 -2.20 -5.27 13.08
C LEU A 389 -1.47 -4.97 14.41
N ASP A 390 -1.82 -3.88 15.10
CA ASP A 390 -1.32 -3.59 16.45
C ASP A 390 -1.73 -4.67 17.45
N ALA A 391 -2.97 -5.14 17.39
CA ALA A 391 -3.44 -6.20 18.26
C ALA A 391 -2.72 -7.53 17.98
N ILE A 392 -2.42 -7.85 16.72
CA ILE A 392 -1.65 -9.03 16.32
C ILE A 392 -0.24 -8.97 16.91
N ILE A 393 0.49 -7.87 16.67
CA ILE A 393 1.87 -7.71 17.16
C ILE A 393 1.93 -7.74 18.68
N ASN A 394 0.99 -7.09 19.37
CA ASN A 394 0.94 -7.08 20.83
C ASN A 394 0.64 -8.47 21.43
N SER A 395 -0.07 -9.34 20.71
CA SER A 395 -0.29 -10.71 21.15
C SER A 395 0.94 -11.60 20.96
N GLU A 396 1.70 -11.42 19.88
CA GLU A 396 2.98 -12.11 19.67
C GLU A 396 3.99 -11.76 20.76
N ASN A 397 4.07 -10.49 21.17
CA ASN A 397 5.00 -10.01 22.21
C ASN A 397 4.66 -10.48 23.63
N LYS A 398 3.47 -11.02 23.88
CA LYS A 398 3.09 -11.61 25.18
C LYS A 398 3.49 -13.09 25.32
N VAL A 399 3.82 -13.74 24.24
CA VAL A 399 4.18 -15.18 24.17
C VAL A 399 5.70 -15.37 24.26
N CYS A 400 6.49 -14.30 24.10
CA CYS A 400 7.93 -14.26 24.37
C CYS A 400 8.21 -13.75 25.76
#